data_6969edc557b76a1d7f07cdfb0b90c877
#
_entry.id   6969edc557b76a1d7f07cdfb0b90c877
#
_cell.length_a   1.000
_cell.length_b   1.000
_cell.length_c   1.000
_cell.angle_alpha   90.00
_cell.angle_beta   90.00
_cell.angle_gamma   90.00
#
_symmetry.space_group_name_H-M   'P 1'
#
loop_
_entity.id
_entity.type
_entity.pdbx_description
1 polymer ?
#
loop_
_entity_poly.entity_id
_entity_poly.type
_entity_poly.pdbx_seq_one_letter_code
_entity_poly.pdbx_strand_id
1 'polypeptide(L)'
;MSLFDKSKRNGGFMDEIRCDEPSYLIWKWHPSGVQLGEGDRENAIRWGSSLRVKDGEVAVFVYSQYDGITQEYIEGPCDVILNTANLPVFAGLVGLAYEGGTPFQAEVYFINLARIIQVKFGVPFFDVYDPRFSDFGVPVAVRGTVSFSIADYR
;
A
#
# COMPACT_ATOMS: atom_id res chain seq x y z
N MET A 1 -11.15 29.58 -25.39
CA MET A 1 -10.98 29.99 -23.99
C MET A 1 -11.58 28.89 -23.12
N SER A 2 -10.76 27.95 -22.65
CA SER A 2 -11.22 26.85 -21.79
C SER A 2 -11.23 27.32 -20.35
N LEU A 3 -12.43 27.48 -19.79
CA LEU A 3 -12.68 28.02 -18.43
C LEU A 3 -12.47 26.97 -17.31
N PHE A 4 -11.93 25.80 -17.61
CA PHE A 4 -11.66 24.75 -16.64
C PHE A 4 -10.20 24.32 -16.73
N ASP A 5 -9.33 25.10 -16.11
CA ASP A 5 -7.97 24.67 -15.81
C ASP A 5 -8.04 23.56 -14.74
N LYS A 6 -7.74 22.34 -15.17
CA LYS A 6 -7.70 21.15 -14.30
C LYS A 6 -6.58 21.20 -13.23
N SER A 7 -5.69 22.18 -13.28
CA SER A 7 -4.54 22.29 -12.37
C SER A 7 -4.88 22.80 -10.97
N LYS A 8 -6.10 23.34 -10.76
CA LYS A 8 -6.53 23.91 -9.47
C LYS A 8 -7.32 22.97 -8.54
N ARG A 9 -7.44 21.68 -8.87
CA ARG A 9 -8.15 20.70 -8.01
C ARG A 9 -7.26 20.00 -6.97
N ASN A 10 -5.98 20.29 -6.88
CA ASN A 10 -5.06 19.67 -5.93
C ASN A 10 -4.95 20.38 -4.57
N GLY A 11 -5.96 21.10 -4.16
CA GLY A 11 -6.00 21.84 -2.90
C GLY A 11 -7.23 21.51 -2.04
N GLY A 12 -7.67 20.25 -2.00
CA GLY A 12 -8.67 19.82 -1.02
C GLY A 12 -8.12 20.00 0.40
N PHE A 13 -8.94 20.54 1.32
CA PHE A 13 -8.54 20.73 2.72
C PHE A 13 -8.27 19.42 3.47
N MET A 14 -8.67 18.28 2.90
CA MET A 14 -8.60 16.94 3.51
C MET A 14 -8.14 15.91 2.49
N ASP A 15 -7.40 14.93 2.93
CA ASP A 15 -6.94 13.83 2.10
C ASP A 15 -7.93 12.65 2.17
N GLU A 16 -8.02 11.87 1.12
CA GLU A 16 -8.70 10.58 1.12
C GLU A 16 -7.63 9.48 1.13
N ILE A 17 -7.52 8.79 2.26
CA ILE A 17 -6.53 7.72 2.48
C ILE A 17 -7.19 6.40 2.10
N ARG A 18 -6.93 5.93 0.90
CA ARG A 18 -7.41 4.66 0.38
C ARG A 18 -6.47 4.14 -0.68
N CYS A 19 -6.54 2.85 -0.95
CA CYS A 19 -5.85 2.25 -2.08
C CYS A 19 -6.79 2.13 -3.28
N ASP A 20 -6.44 2.81 -4.38
CA ASP A 20 -7.16 2.72 -5.66
C ASP A 20 -6.43 1.81 -6.67
N GLU A 21 -5.27 1.26 -6.30
CA GLU A 21 -4.50 0.35 -7.15
C GLU A 21 -5.25 -0.98 -7.32
N PRO A 22 -5.55 -1.40 -8.55
CA PRO A 22 -6.34 -2.61 -8.78
C PRO A 22 -5.55 -3.91 -8.53
N SER A 23 -4.22 -3.84 -8.51
CA SER A 23 -3.36 -5.03 -8.45
C SER A 23 -2.14 -4.79 -7.59
N TYR A 24 -2.24 -5.10 -6.30
CA TYR A 24 -1.14 -4.95 -5.35
C TYR A 24 -1.20 -6.04 -4.26
N LEU A 25 -0.05 -6.31 -3.63
CA LEU A 25 0.05 -7.01 -2.36
C LEU A 25 0.26 -6.02 -1.22
N ILE A 26 1.24 -5.12 -1.40
CA ILE A 26 1.53 -4.01 -0.48
C ILE A 26 1.63 -2.75 -1.32
N TRP A 27 0.96 -1.68 -0.88
CA TRP A 27 0.97 -0.39 -1.56
C TRP A 27 1.11 0.74 -0.55
N LYS A 28 2.07 1.65 -0.78
CA LYS A 28 2.28 2.84 0.05
C LYS A 28 1.38 3.97 -0.44
N TRP A 29 0.59 4.52 0.45
CA TRP A 29 -0.20 5.71 0.19
C TRP A 29 0.67 6.97 0.23
N HIS A 30 0.30 7.97 -0.54
CA HIS A 30 0.87 9.31 -0.51
C HIS A 30 -0.21 10.35 -0.81
N PRO A 31 -0.11 11.57 -0.25
CA PRO A 31 -1.05 12.65 -0.51
C PRO A 31 -1.13 12.99 -1.99
N SER A 32 -2.32 13.32 -2.48
CA SER A 32 -2.53 13.71 -3.88
C SER A 32 -1.77 14.99 -4.21
N GLY A 33 -1.01 14.98 -5.31
CA GLY A 33 -0.26 16.15 -5.80
C GLY A 33 1.13 16.32 -5.21
N VAL A 34 1.60 15.40 -4.37
CA VAL A 34 2.99 15.35 -3.89
C VAL A 34 3.78 14.40 -4.80
N GLN A 35 4.93 14.84 -5.30
CA GLN A 35 5.84 13.99 -6.04
C GLN A 35 6.66 13.13 -5.07
N LEU A 36 6.88 11.87 -5.42
CA LEU A 36 7.73 10.96 -4.63
C LEU A 36 9.14 11.55 -4.48
N GLY A 37 9.58 11.72 -3.23
CA GLY A 37 10.90 12.28 -2.92
C GLY A 37 10.93 13.78 -2.65
N GLU A 38 9.79 14.47 -2.61
CA GLU A 38 9.68 15.89 -2.21
C GLU A 38 9.59 16.08 -0.68
N GLY A 39 10.55 15.53 0.07
CA GLY A 39 10.81 15.94 1.46
C GLY A 39 9.66 15.70 2.44
N ASP A 40 9.49 16.60 3.41
CA ASP A 40 8.62 16.47 4.59
C ASP A 40 7.11 16.36 4.32
N ARG A 41 6.65 16.48 3.07
CA ARG A 41 5.23 16.44 2.72
C ARG A 41 4.75 15.07 2.26
N GLU A 42 5.66 14.17 1.94
CA GLU A 42 5.31 12.85 1.37
C GLU A 42 4.42 12.01 2.30
N ASN A 43 4.63 12.14 3.60
CA ASN A 43 3.93 11.37 4.63
C ASN A 43 3.04 12.24 5.53
N ALA A 44 2.72 13.45 5.11
CA ALA A 44 1.93 14.40 5.89
C ALA A 44 0.42 14.13 5.75
N ILE A 45 -0.25 13.79 6.84
CA ILE A 45 -1.68 13.51 6.90
C ILE A 45 -2.38 14.65 7.64
N ARG A 46 -3.45 15.18 7.05
CA ARG A 46 -4.26 16.24 7.64
C ARG A 46 -5.36 15.67 8.52
N TRP A 47 -5.62 16.33 9.64
CA TRP A 47 -6.81 16.02 10.44
C TRP A 47 -8.08 16.30 9.63
N GLY A 48 -9.05 15.40 9.78
CA GLY A 48 -10.28 15.42 8.99
C GLY A 48 -10.18 14.66 7.69
N SER A 49 -9.00 14.11 7.34
CA SER A 49 -8.86 13.17 6.22
C SER A 49 -9.70 11.93 6.45
N SER A 50 -10.26 11.37 5.38
CA SER A 50 -11.00 10.11 5.45
C SER A 50 -10.07 8.92 5.24
N LEU A 51 -10.26 7.87 6.05
CA LEU A 51 -9.61 6.58 5.85
C LEU A 51 -10.64 5.56 5.41
N ARG A 52 -10.39 4.91 4.29
CA ARG A 52 -11.21 3.81 3.78
C ARG A 52 -10.36 2.58 3.55
N VAL A 53 -10.64 1.51 4.30
CA VAL A 53 -10.03 0.19 4.16
C VAL A 53 -11.10 -0.78 3.69
N LYS A 54 -10.86 -1.46 2.59
CA LYS A 54 -11.81 -2.42 2.01
C LYS A 54 -11.82 -3.73 2.79
N ASP A 55 -12.84 -4.52 2.57
CA ASP A 55 -12.86 -5.90 3.08
C ASP A 55 -11.68 -6.71 2.50
N GLY A 56 -10.97 -7.45 3.37
CA GLY A 56 -9.75 -8.18 3.00
C GLY A 56 -8.51 -7.29 2.80
N GLU A 57 -8.56 -6.03 3.20
CA GLU A 57 -7.43 -5.10 3.27
C GLU A 57 -7.05 -4.80 4.72
N VAL A 58 -5.79 -4.44 4.93
CA VAL A 58 -5.30 -3.87 6.19
C VAL A 58 -4.54 -2.60 5.89
N ALA A 59 -4.88 -1.50 6.56
CA ALA A 59 -4.07 -0.30 6.57
C ALA A 59 -3.09 -0.33 7.74
N VAL A 60 -1.82 -0.04 7.48
CA VAL A 60 -0.75 0.02 8.48
C VAL A 60 -0.22 1.43 8.53
N PHE A 61 -0.36 2.08 9.68
CA PHE A 61 0.22 3.37 9.96
C PHE A 61 1.56 3.19 10.66
N VAL A 62 2.63 3.74 10.07
CA VAL A 62 3.99 3.68 10.59
C VAL A 62 4.44 5.10 10.90
N TYR A 63 4.74 5.38 12.16
CA TYR A 63 5.13 6.71 12.62
C TYR A 63 6.13 6.64 13.76
N SER A 64 6.91 7.71 13.93
CA SER A 64 7.89 7.83 14.98
C SER A 64 7.26 8.37 16.25
N GLN A 65 7.54 7.73 17.39
CA GLN A 65 7.27 8.22 18.73
C GLN A 65 8.58 8.36 19.52
N TYR A 66 8.52 8.92 20.73
CA TYR A 66 9.70 9.13 21.60
C TYR A 66 10.51 7.85 21.84
N ASP A 67 9.83 6.70 21.92
CA ASP A 67 10.43 5.40 22.21
C ASP A 67 10.81 4.60 20.95
N GLY A 68 10.62 5.16 19.75
CA GLY A 68 10.94 4.49 18.50
C GLY A 68 9.85 4.54 17.44
N ILE A 69 9.85 3.54 16.55
CA ILE A 69 8.87 3.42 15.49
C ILE A 69 7.67 2.61 15.98
N THR A 70 6.49 3.19 15.84
CA THR A 70 5.21 2.54 16.20
C THR A 70 4.45 2.16 14.95
N GLN A 71 3.76 1.04 14.99
CA GLN A 71 2.89 0.55 13.92
C GLN A 71 1.48 0.32 14.46
N GLU A 72 0.48 0.85 13.77
CA GLU A 72 -0.93 0.60 14.03
C GLU A 72 -1.60 -0.06 12.84
N TYR A 73 -2.36 -1.12 13.10
CA TYR A 73 -3.03 -1.94 12.09
C TYR A 73 -4.53 -1.73 12.15
N ILE A 74 -5.14 -1.38 11.02
CA ILE A 74 -6.56 -1.15 10.88
C ILE A 74 -7.09 -2.10 9.84
N GLU A 75 -7.84 -3.10 10.30
CA GLU A 75 -8.42 -4.11 9.43
C GLU A 75 -9.71 -3.58 8.78
N GLY A 76 -9.90 -3.92 7.50
CA GLY A 76 -11.14 -3.62 6.80
C GLY A 76 -12.25 -4.64 7.11
N PRO A 77 -13.52 -4.29 6.83
CA PRO A 77 -13.93 -3.02 6.25
C PRO A 77 -13.99 -1.87 7.27
N CYS A 78 -13.39 -0.74 6.93
CA CYS A 78 -13.36 0.45 7.78
C CYS A 78 -13.56 1.72 6.91
N ASP A 79 -14.45 2.61 7.32
CA ASP A 79 -14.66 3.91 6.69
C ASP A 79 -14.86 4.95 7.80
N VAL A 80 -13.80 5.72 8.10
CA VAL A 80 -13.76 6.65 9.22
C VAL A 80 -13.10 7.97 8.84
N ILE A 81 -13.44 9.02 9.55
CA ILE A 81 -12.75 10.31 9.47
C ILE A 81 -11.71 10.37 10.58
N LEU A 82 -10.48 10.74 10.23
CA LEU A 82 -9.40 10.93 11.18
C LEU A 82 -9.63 12.22 11.99
N ASN A 83 -10.33 12.09 13.11
CA ASN A 83 -10.64 13.18 14.02
C ASN A 83 -10.57 12.72 15.49
N THR A 84 -10.67 13.68 16.39
CA THR A 84 -10.61 13.40 17.84
C THR A 84 -11.71 12.49 18.36
N ALA A 85 -12.84 12.35 17.66
CA ALA A 85 -13.94 11.48 18.06
C ALA A 85 -13.63 9.98 17.82
N ASN A 86 -12.70 9.66 16.91
CA ASN A 86 -12.29 8.31 16.59
C ASN A 86 -10.99 7.87 17.31
N LEU A 87 -10.64 8.56 18.38
CA LEU A 87 -9.45 8.37 19.20
C LEU A 87 -9.16 6.92 19.63
N PRO A 88 -10.16 6.10 20.02
CA PRO A 88 -9.88 4.74 20.46
C PRO A 88 -9.23 3.86 19.38
N VAL A 89 -9.48 4.18 18.12
CA VAL A 89 -8.92 3.44 16.97
C VAL A 89 -7.52 3.95 16.61
N PHE A 90 -7.22 5.24 16.94
CA PHE A 90 -5.98 5.92 16.56
C PHE A 90 -5.29 6.58 17.75
N ALA A 91 -5.35 5.96 18.93
CA ALA A 91 -4.85 6.56 20.17
C ALA A 91 -3.38 7.01 20.10
N GLY A 92 -2.55 6.26 19.39
CA GLY A 92 -1.14 6.61 19.18
C GLY A 92 -0.96 7.82 18.26
N LEU A 93 -1.74 7.91 17.18
CA LEU A 93 -1.69 9.03 16.22
C LEU A 93 -2.15 10.35 16.84
N VAL A 94 -3.05 10.29 17.80
CA VAL A 94 -3.55 11.48 18.51
C VAL A 94 -2.47 12.16 19.34
N GLY A 95 -1.60 11.38 19.99
CA GLY A 95 -0.46 11.92 20.73
C GLY A 95 0.41 12.82 19.87
N LEU A 96 0.65 12.42 18.61
CA LEU A 96 1.46 13.18 17.65
C LEU A 96 0.80 14.51 17.24
N ALA A 97 -0.53 14.56 17.17
CA ALA A 97 -1.26 15.77 16.78
C ALA A 97 -1.29 16.83 17.89
N TYR A 98 -1.25 16.43 19.14
CA TYR A 98 -1.24 17.38 20.27
C TYR A 98 0.12 18.04 20.49
N GLU A 99 1.20 17.53 19.93
CA GLU A 99 2.54 18.12 20.08
C GLU A 99 2.82 19.31 19.15
N GLY A 100 1.80 19.88 18.55
CA GLY A 100 1.88 21.23 17.93
C GLY A 100 1.96 21.24 16.43
N GLY A 101 1.66 20.18 15.73
CA GLY A 101 1.70 20.15 14.28
C GLY A 101 0.47 19.52 13.64
N THR A 102 -0.28 20.30 12.89
CA THR A 102 -1.09 19.78 11.79
C THR A 102 -0.38 20.18 10.50
N PRO A 103 -0.07 19.23 9.62
CA PRO A 103 -0.36 17.80 9.58
C PRO A 103 0.56 16.92 10.44
N PHE A 104 0.11 15.71 10.79
CA PHE A 104 0.98 14.72 11.42
C PHE A 104 1.70 13.87 10.36
N GLN A 105 2.88 13.35 10.74
CA GLN A 105 3.72 12.57 9.84
C GLN A 105 3.52 11.07 10.10
N ALA A 106 2.99 10.35 9.12
CA ALA A 106 2.90 8.90 9.16
C ALA A 106 2.97 8.31 7.76
N GLU A 107 3.69 7.21 7.61
CA GLU A 107 3.60 6.40 6.41
C GLU A 107 2.38 5.49 6.50
N VAL A 108 1.62 5.39 5.43
CA VAL A 108 0.45 4.51 5.36
C VAL A 108 0.66 3.46 4.29
N TYR A 109 0.58 2.21 4.69
CA TYR A 109 0.67 1.07 3.79
C TYR A 109 -0.65 0.33 3.77
N PHE A 110 -1.10 -0.07 2.59
CA PHE A 110 -2.22 -0.97 2.42
C PHE A 110 -1.71 -2.36 2.07
N ILE A 111 -2.18 -3.38 2.78
CA ILE A 111 -1.86 -4.78 2.58
C ILE A 111 -3.12 -5.49 2.11
N ASN A 112 -3.05 -6.15 0.96
CA ASN A 112 -4.17 -6.88 0.39
C ASN A 112 -4.07 -8.36 0.75
N LEU A 113 -4.95 -8.82 1.64
CA LEU A 113 -5.02 -10.21 2.10
C LEU A 113 -5.92 -11.07 1.20
N ALA A 114 -6.91 -10.44 0.54
CA ALA A 114 -7.90 -11.13 -0.27
C ALA A 114 -7.37 -11.57 -1.64
N ARG A 115 -6.24 -10.99 -2.08
CA ARG A 115 -5.78 -11.18 -3.44
C ARG A 115 -4.69 -12.22 -3.56
N ILE A 116 -4.87 -13.11 -4.52
CA ILE A 116 -3.82 -14.02 -4.99
C ILE A 116 -3.19 -13.40 -6.23
N ILE A 117 -1.91 -13.08 -6.15
CA ILE A 117 -1.12 -12.61 -7.29
C ILE A 117 -0.51 -13.80 -8.00
N GLN A 118 -0.69 -13.84 -9.32
CA GLN A 118 -0.17 -14.88 -10.18
C GLN A 118 0.95 -14.34 -11.08
N VAL A 119 2.14 -14.89 -10.92
CA VAL A 119 3.28 -14.60 -11.78
C VAL A 119 3.50 -15.78 -12.71
N LYS A 120 3.35 -15.53 -14.01
CA LYS A 120 3.62 -16.52 -15.05
C LYS A 120 5.12 -16.55 -15.36
N PHE A 121 5.67 -17.73 -15.50
CA PHE A 121 7.05 -17.92 -15.94
C PHE A 121 7.13 -18.89 -17.09
N GLY A 122 8.20 -18.76 -17.87
CA GLY A 122 8.53 -19.68 -18.97
C GLY A 122 10.04 -19.89 -19.06
N VAL A 123 10.44 -21.13 -19.16
CA VAL A 123 11.82 -21.51 -19.51
C VAL A 123 11.82 -21.82 -21.00
N PRO A 124 12.68 -21.18 -21.81
CA PRO A 124 12.79 -21.47 -23.24
C PRO A 124 13.23 -22.91 -23.46
N PHE A 125 13.17 -23.36 -24.71
CA PHE A 125 13.58 -24.71 -25.07
C PHE A 125 15.01 -25.00 -24.64
N PHE A 126 15.21 -26.16 -24.03
CA PHE A 126 16.49 -26.74 -23.68
C PHE A 126 16.44 -28.24 -23.95
N ASP A 127 17.59 -28.85 -24.28
CA ASP A 127 17.66 -30.26 -24.59
C ASP A 127 17.82 -31.09 -23.31
N VAL A 128 16.95 -32.08 -23.14
CA VAL A 128 17.06 -33.08 -22.09
C VAL A 128 17.51 -34.40 -22.70
N TYR A 129 18.56 -34.97 -22.16
CA TYR A 129 19.16 -36.22 -22.64
C TYR A 129 18.73 -37.38 -21.75
N ASP A 130 18.32 -38.48 -22.38
CA ASP A 130 18.13 -39.76 -21.66
C ASP A 130 19.49 -40.40 -21.40
N PRO A 131 19.82 -40.76 -20.16
CA PRO A 131 21.11 -41.42 -19.86
C PRO A 131 21.39 -42.71 -20.64
N ARG A 132 20.33 -43.35 -21.16
CA ARG A 132 20.43 -44.57 -21.98
C ARG A 132 20.74 -44.30 -23.47
N PHE A 133 20.49 -43.07 -23.91
CA PHE A 133 20.61 -42.64 -25.29
C PHE A 133 21.25 -41.25 -25.33
N SER A 134 22.54 -41.19 -25.03
CA SER A 134 23.29 -39.93 -24.88
C SER A 134 23.36 -39.07 -26.14
N ASP A 135 23.12 -39.65 -27.30
CA ASP A 135 23.12 -38.93 -28.58
C ASP A 135 21.74 -38.38 -29.00
N PHE A 136 20.73 -38.63 -28.17
CA PHE A 136 19.36 -38.16 -28.45
C PHE A 136 18.90 -37.13 -27.41
N GLY A 137 18.85 -35.87 -27.83
CA GLY A 137 18.29 -34.77 -27.04
C GLY A 137 16.83 -34.51 -27.40
N VAL A 138 16.00 -34.37 -26.40
CA VAL A 138 14.59 -33.96 -26.58
C VAL A 138 14.44 -32.49 -26.18
N PRO A 139 14.01 -31.59 -27.08
CA PRO A 139 13.77 -30.21 -26.72
C PRO A 139 12.55 -30.10 -25.83
N VAL A 140 12.73 -29.53 -24.64
CA VAL A 140 11.70 -29.34 -23.62
C VAL A 140 11.56 -27.84 -23.30
N ALA A 141 10.33 -27.36 -23.17
CA ALA A 141 10.05 -26.06 -22.64
C ALA A 141 9.15 -26.19 -21.41
N VAL A 142 9.43 -25.40 -20.39
CA VAL A 142 8.64 -25.41 -19.16
C VAL A 142 7.88 -24.08 -19.05
N ARG A 143 6.58 -24.16 -18.74
CA ARG A 143 5.74 -22.99 -18.45
C ARG A 143 4.95 -23.26 -17.17
N GLY A 144 4.82 -22.23 -16.37
CA GLY A 144 4.09 -22.36 -15.13
C GLY A 144 3.57 -21.03 -14.61
N THR A 145 2.85 -21.10 -13.52
CA THR A 145 2.35 -19.94 -12.79
C THR A 145 2.62 -20.17 -11.30
N VAL A 146 3.17 -19.16 -10.64
CA VAL A 146 3.35 -19.15 -9.19
C VAL A 146 2.32 -18.19 -8.62
N SER A 147 1.60 -18.64 -7.60
CA SER A 147 0.57 -17.84 -6.92
C SER A 147 1.06 -17.43 -5.54
N PHE A 148 0.89 -16.17 -5.18
CA PHE A 148 1.25 -15.62 -3.87
C PHE A 148 0.03 -14.98 -3.22
N SER A 149 -0.06 -15.12 -1.90
CA SER A 149 -0.96 -14.37 -1.04
C SER A 149 -0.26 -14.04 0.27
N ILE A 150 -0.69 -12.97 0.92
CA ILE A 150 -0.21 -12.63 2.27
C ILE A 150 -1.10 -13.35 3.25
N ALA A 151 -0.52 -14.22 4.07
CA ALA A 151 -1.24 -14.98 5.09
C ALA A 151 -1.11 -14.35 6.48
N ASP A 152 0.02 -13.69 6.75
CA ASP A 152 0.30 -13.01 8.00
C ASP A 152 0.94 -11.65 7.70
N TYR A 153 0.45 -10.60 8.37
CA TYR A 153 0.86 -9.21 8.14
C TYR A 153 1.41 -8.52 9.40
N ARG A 154 1.55 -9.25 10.51
CA ARG A 154 2.06 -8.77 11.81
C ARG A 154 3.47 -9.23 12.10
#